data_82705f81d452b40fcf301426aba16b29
#
_entry.id   82705f81d452b40fcf301426aba16b29
#
_cell.length_a   1.000
_cell.length_b   1.000
_cell.length_c   1.000
_cell.angle_alpha   90.00
_cell.angle_beta   90.00
_cell.angle_gamma   90.00
#
_symmetry.space_group_name_H-M   'P 1'
#
loop_
_entity.id
_entity.type
_entity.pdbx_description
1 polymer ?
#
loop_
_entity_poly.entity_id
_entity_poly.type
_entity_poly.pdbx_seq_one_letter_code
_entity_poly.pdbx_strand_id
1 'polypeptide(L)'
;MQIYSEAICETDQESIPTGKLLNVSGTKFDLRKSYIIDREFLHSGGIDHNYALDDQSMEAPVAKIYSNKTKMGVEYFTNQQGIQFYTGNMMLEKYSGKYNKSYGIQYGMCLEPQNYPDAINQSNFPSPILRKNKNYLSKIKIKLRNDF
;
A
#
# COMPACT_ATOMS: atom_id res chain seq x y z
N MET A 1 10.09 -5.58 -3.27
CA MET A 1 9.11 -4.54 -2.89
C MET A 1 9.83 -3.36 -2.28
N GLN A 2 9.44 -2.16 -2.63
CA GLN A 2 9.95 -0.91 -2.04
C GLN A 2 8.80 0.10 -1.99
N ILE A 3 8.67 0.83 -0.86
CA ILE A 3 7.72 1.93 -0.68
C ILE A 3 8.49 3.10 -0.07
N TYR A 4 8.40 4.26 -0.70
CA TYR A 4 9.10 5.48 -0.27
C TYR A 4 8.22 6.25 0.71
N SER A 5 8.27 5.85 1.98
CA SER A 5 7.51 6.45 3.07
C SER A 5 8.23 6.26 4.40
N GLU A 6 8.25 7.30 5.23
CA GLU A 6 8.85 7.27 6.56
C GLU A 6 7.89 6.75 7.64
N ALA A 7 6.58 6.66 7.33
CA ALA A 7 5.58 6.32 8.34
C ALA A 7 4.38 5.54 7.76
N ILE A 8 3.73 4.80 8.64
CA ILE A 8 2.43 4.15 8.40
C ILE A 8 1.37 4.72 9.33
N CYS A 9 0.09 4.64 8.94
CA CYS A 9 -1.01 4.87 9.87
C CYS A 9 -1.04 3.75 10.92
N GLU A 10 -0.96 4.12 12.21
CA GLU A 10 -1.18 3.19 13.31
C GLU A 10 -2.63 2.71 13.30
N THR A 11 -2.83 1.42 13.54
CA THR A 11 -4.16 0.82 13.71
C THR A 11 -4.27 0.13 15.06
N ASP A 12 -5.49 0.04 15.58
CA ASP A 12 -5.82 -0.76 16.75
C ASP A 12 -5.97 -2.26 16.40
N GLN A 13 -6.45 -3.06 17.34
CA GLN A 13 -6.65 -4.51 17.19
C GLN A 13 -7.77 -4.85 16.18
N GLU A 14 -8.67 -3.92 15.89
CA GLU A 14 -9.76 -4.05 14.91
C GLU A 14 -9.35 -3.52 13.54
N SER A 15 -8.07 -3.14 13.37
CA SER A 15 -7.51 -2.53 12.16
C SER A 15 -8.06 -1.14 11.84
N ILE A 16 -8.59 -0.44 12.85
CA ILE A 16 -9.08 0.94 12.71
C ILE A 16 -7.92 1.92 13.01
N PRO A 17 -7.70 2.95 12.19
CA PRO A 17 -6.68 3.96 12.44
C PRO A 17 -6.87 4.70 13.76
N THR A 18 -5.80 4.83 14.54
CA THR A 18 -5.81 5.56 15.84
C THR A 18 -5.62 7.07 15.68
N GLY A 19 -5.34 7.52 14.47
CA GLY A 19 -4.97 8.91 14.18
C GLY A 19 -3.47 9.19 14.33
N LYS A 20 -2.64 8.22 14.69
CA LYS A 20 -1.19 8.38 14.80
C LYS A 20 -0.48 7.85 13.57
N LEU A 21 0.70 8.43 13.32
CA LEU A 21 1.66 7.91 12.35
C LEU A 21 2.83 7.27 13.11
N LEU A 22 3.16 6.03 12.75
CA LEU A 22 4.31 5.29 13.28
C LEU A 22 5.46 5.32 12.29
N ASN A 23 6.65 5.71 12.77
CA ASN A 23 7.86 5.63 11.96
C ASN A 23 8.18 4.17 11.63
N VAL A 24 8.52 3.90 10.36
CA VAL A 24 8.78 2.53 9.87
C VAL A 24 10.17 2.03 10.24
N SER A 25 11.11 2.90 10.62
CA SER A 25 12.52 2.57 10.84
C SER A 25 12.70 1.46 11.88
N GLY A 26 13.42 0.41 11.52
CA GLY A 26 13.68 -0.74 12.40
C GLY A 26 12.50 -1.67 12.63
N THR A 27 11.40 -1.51 11.86
CA THR A 27 10.23 -2.38 11.94
C THR A 27 10.08 -3.25 10.69
N LYS A 28 9.17 -4.23 10.70
CA LYS A 28 8.82 -5.01 9.51
C LYS A 28 8.19 -4.17 8.39
N PHE A 29 7.76 -2.96 8.68
CA PHE A 29 7.16 -2.03 7.73
C PHE A 29 8.21 -1.18 6.99
N ASP A 30 9.51 -1.29 7.33
CA ASP A 30 10.56 -0.50 6.67
C ASP A 30 10.85 -1.03 5.27
N LEU A 31 10.07 -0.56 4.30
CA LEU A 31 10.22 -0.86 2.89
C LEU A 31 10.90 0.28 2.09
N ARG A 32 11.54 1.23 2.76
CA ARG A 32 12.27 2.34 2.10
C ARG A 32 13.44 1.85 1.25
N LYS A 33 14.02 0.71 1.60
CA LYS A 33 14.98 -0.04 0.77
C LYS A 33 14.28 -1.25 0.16
N SER A 34 14.80 -1.74 -0.95
CA SER A 34 14.26 -2.95 -1.58
C SER A 34 14.26 -4.13 -0.61
N TYR A 35 13.10 -4.73 -0.41
CA TYR A 35 12.89 -5.86 0.49
C TYR A 35 12.26 -7.04 -0.26
N ILE A 36 12.69 -8.26 0.07
CA ILE A 36 12.12 -9.49 -0.51
C ILE A 36 10.88 -9.87 0.30
N ILE A 37 9.71 -9.88 -0.34
CA ILE A 37 8.49 -10.41 0.25
C ILE A 37 8.50 -11.93 0.03
N ASP A 38 9.10 -12.64 0.96
CA ASP A 38 9.20 -14.10 0.95
C ASP A 38 8.18 -14.75 1.90
N ARG A 39 8.26 -16.07 2.02
CA ARG A 39 7.34 -16.81 2.89
C ARG A 39 7.52 -16.48 4.37
N GLU A 40 8.74 -16.24 4.81
CA GLU A 40 9.03 -15.90 6.20
C GLU A 40 8.39 -14.57 6.56
N PHE A 41 8.58 -13.56 5.72
CA PHE A 41 7.90 -12.26 5.86
C PHE A 41 6.38 -12.43 5.89
N LEU A 42 5.80 -13.19 4.99
CA LEU A 42 4.37 -13.41 4.92
C LEU A 42 3.84 -14.17 6.16
N HIS A 43 4.58 -15.19 6.64
CA HIS A 43 4.22 -15.93 7.86
C HIS A 43 4.30 -15.08 9.14
N SER A 44 5.08 -13.99 9.15
CA SER A 44 5.07 -13.02 10.27
C SER A 44 3.81 -12.15 10.34
N GLY A 45 2.77 -12.50 9.57
CA GLY A 45 1.48 -11.80 9.52
C GLY A 45 1.32 -10.87 8.32
N GLY A 46 2.34 -10.77 7.46
CA GLY A 46 2.31 -9.88 6.28
C GLY A 46 2.08 -8.40 6.63
N ILE A 47 1.53 -7.67 5.68
CA ILE A 47 1.19 -6.24 5.84
C ILE A 47 -0.26 -6.00 5.39
N ASP A 48 -0.94 -5.10 6.10
CA ASP A 48 -2.20 -4.47 5.74
C ASP A 48 -2.23 -3.08 6.35
N HIS A 49 -1.42 -2.15 5.80
CA HIS A 49 -1.24 -0.82 6.37
C HIS A 49 -1.16 0.26 5.31
N ASN A 50 -1.67 1.43 5.65
CA ASN A 50 -1.52 2.63 4.83
C ASN A 50 -0.19 3.32 5.13
N TYR A 51 0.64 3.43 4.12
CA TYR A 51 1.88 4.21 4.13
C TYR A 51 1.58 5.68 3.85
N ALA A 52 2.06 6.56 4.71
CA ALA A 52 1.94 8.02 4.55
C ALA A 52 2.97 8.49 3.51
N LEU A 53 2.51 8.98 2.38
CA LEU A 53 3.40 9.41 1.29
C LEU A 53 3.86 10.85 1.49
N ASP A 54 5.17 11.07 1.36
CA ASP A 54 5.77 12.40 1.49
C ASP A 54 5.74 13.18 0.16
N ASP A 55 5.77 12.49 -0.97
CA ASP A 55 5.78 13.09 -2.31
C ASP A 55 4.52 12.71 -3.11
N GLN A 56 3.74 13.72 -3.51
CA GLN A 56 2.57 13.61 -4.37
C GLN A 56 2.78 14.28 -5.74
N SER A 57 4.02 14.63 -6.08
CA SER A 57 4.35 15.37 -7.32
C SER A 57 4.13 14.56 -8.60
N MET A 58 4.10 13.24 -8.52
CA MET A 58 4.09 12.33 -9.67
C MET A 58 5.39 12.30 -10.49
N GLU A 59 6.45 12.92 -10.03
CA GLU A 59 7.76 12.95 -10.71
C GLU A 59 8.57 11.69 -10.42
N ALA A 60 8.51 11.22 -9.17
CA ALA A 60 9.14 9.97 -8.73
C ALA A 60 8.10 8.89 -8.40
N PRO A 61 8.45 7.59 -8.52
CA PRO A 61 7.57 6.53 -8.07
C PRO A 61 7.48 6.51 -6.55
N VAL A 62 6.27 6.32 -6.01
CA VAL A 62 6.01 6.15 -4.57
C VAL A 62 6.21 4.71 -4.11
N ALA A 63 6.08 3.75 -5.03
CA ALA A 63 6.34 2.34 -4.76
C ALA A 63 6.86 1.62 -6.00
N LYS A 64 7.63 0.55 -5.76
CA LYS A 64 8.16 -0.35 -6.78
C LYS A 64 7.97 -1.79 -6.34
N ILE A 65 7.56 -2.64 -7.27
CA ILE A 65 7.51 -4.08 -7.08
C ILE A 65 8.19 -4.78 -8.26
N TYR A 66 8.96 -5.82 -7.99
CA TYR A 66 9.66 -6.58 -9.01
C TYR A 66 9.59 -8.08 -8.72
N SER A 67 9.38 -8.87 -9.75
CA SER A 67 9.37 -10.33 -9.67
C SER A 67 10.63 -10.92 -10.30
N ASN A 68 11.45 -11.54 -9.47
CA ASN A 68 12.63 -12.27 -9.94
C ASN A 68 12.26 -13.43 -10.89
N LYS A 69 11.07 -14.01 -10.72
CA LYS A 69 10.60 -15.14 -11.52
C LYS A 69 10.20 -14.72 -12.94
N THR A 70 9.40 -13.64 -13.06
CA THR A 70 8.88 -13.18 -14.36
C THR A 70 9.74 -12.12 -15.01
N LYS A 71 10.70 -11.55 -14.28
CA LYS A 71 11.53 -10.41 -14.71
C LYS A 71 10.70 -9.18 -15.05
N MET A 72 9.51 -9.08 -14.50
CA MET A 72 8.64 -7.93 -14.64
C MET A 72 8.64 -7.10 -13.38
N GLY A 73 8.59 -5.79 -13.57
CA GLY A 73 8.47 -4.83 -12.49
C GLY A 73 7.35 -3.83 -12.76
N VAL A 74 6.93 -3.19 -11.68
CA VAL A 74 5.89 -2.14 -11.69
C VAL A 74 6.38 -0.98 -10.84
N GLU A 75 6.30 0.22 -11.39
CA GLU A 75 6.49 1.48 -10.67
C GLU A 75 5.15 2.19 -10.53
N TYR A 76 4.78 2.56 -9.30
CA TYR A 76 3.56 3.31 -8.98
C TYR A 76 3.87 4.77 -8.72
N PHE A 77 3.05 5.64 -9.31
CA PHE A 77 3.07 7.08 -9.10
C PHE A 77 1.66 7.52 -8.74
N THR A 78 1.49 8.39 -7.76
CA THR A 78 0.20 8.91 -7.36
C THR A 78 0.32 10.28 -6.73
N ASN A 79 -0.74 11.08 -6.85
CA ASN A 79 -0.91 12.33 -6.12
C ASN A 79 -1.77 12.15 -4.84
N GLN A 80 -2.01 10.91 -4.44
CA GLN A 80 -2.73 10.63 -3.20
C GLN A 80 -1.82 10.79 -1.98
N GLN A 81 -2.44 11.01 -0.81
CA GLN A 81 -1.75 11.21 0.47
C GLN A 81 -1.10 9.93 1.01
N GLY A 82 -1.65 8.79 0.66
CA GLY A 82 -1.19 7.50 1.13
C GLY A 82 -1.31 6.39 0.10
N ILE A 83 -0.71 5.26 0.43
CA ILE A 83 -0.86 4.02 -0.32
C ILE A 83 -1.02 2.84 0.63
N GLN A 84 -2.16 2.16 0.56
CA GLN A 84 -2.34 0.90 1.28
C GLN A 84 -1.49 -0.17 0.61
N PHE A 85 -0.73 -0.90 1.40
CA PHE A 85 -0.08 -2.12 0.97
C PHE A 85 -0.70 -3.30 1.73
N TYR A 86 -1.31 -4.22 0.98
CA TYR A 86 -1.97 -5.40 1.49
C TYR A 86 -1.36 -6.66 0.86
N THR A 87 -0.94 -7.59 1.69
CA THR A 87 -0.29 -8.83 1.24
C THR A 87 -1.23 -10.04 1.17
N GLY A 88 -2.55 -9.82 1.11
CA GLY A 88 -3.52 -10.89 0.94
C GLY A 88 -3.77 -11.74 2.20
N ASN A 89 -3.58 -11.18 3.40
CA ASN A 89 -3.58 -11.92 4.67
C ASN A 89 -4.94 -12.55 5.02
N MET A 90 -6.04 -12.00 4.51
CA MET A 90 -7.41 -12.42 4.83
C MET A 90 -8.17 -12.99 3.62
N MET A 91 -7.46 -13.38 2.56
CA MET A 91 -8.10 -14.01 1.41
C MET A 91 -8.64 -15.40 1.79
N LEU A 92 -9.88 -15.69 1.39
CA LEU A 92 -10.55 -16.94 1.72
C LEU A 92 -10.60 -17.86 0.50
N GLU A 93 -10.10 -19.08 0.63
CA GLU A 93 -10.09 -20.10 -0.44
C GLU A 93 -11.48 -20.57 -0.89
N LYS A 94 -12.53 -20.24 -0.15
CA LYS A 94 -13.91 -20.71 -0.43
C LYS A 94 -14.53 -20.11 -1.70
N TYR A 95 -13.93 -19.09 -2.30
CA TYR A 95 -14.44 -18.44 -3.50
C TYR A 95 -13.70 -18.91 -4.74
N SER A 96 -14.42 -19.33 -5.75
CA SER A 96 -13.86 -19.67 -7.06
C SER A 96 -13.56 -18.38 -7.85
N GLY A 97 -12.34 -18.25 -8.32
CA GLY A 97 -11.89 -17.15 -9.16
C GLY A 97 -11.81 -17.53 -10.64
N LYS A 98 -10.97 -16.83 -11.40
CA LYS A 98 -10.75 -17.11 -12.83
C LYS A 98 -10.27 -18.54 -13.05
N TYR A 99 -10.75 -19.14 -14.13
CA TYR A 99 -10.42 -20.51 -14.53
C TYR A 99 -10.78 -21.55 -13.46
N ASN A 100 -11.81 -21.28 -12.66
CA ASN A 100 -12.28 -22.15 -11.58
C ASN A 100 -11.20 -22.48 -10.53
N LYS A 101 -10.28 -21.54 -10.30
CA LYS A 101 -9.22 -21.68 -9.29
C LYS A 101 -9.58 -20.91 -8.02
N SER A 102 -9.34 -21.51 -6.87
CA SER A 102 -9.40 -20.80 -5.58
C SER A 102 -8.14 -19.97 -5.37
N TYR A 103 -8.31 -18.82 -4.72
CA TYR A 103 -7.20 -17.97 -4.27
C TYR A 103 -7.21 -17.95 -2.75
N GLY A 104 -6.16 -18.45 -2.14
CA GLY A 104 -5.99 -18.51 -0.70
C GLY A 104 -5.22 -17.32 -0.15
N ILE A 105 -4.90 -17.40 1.14
CA ILE A 105 -4.11 -16.40 1.84
C ILE A 105 -2.80 -16.15 1.08
N GLN A 106 -2.48 -14.86 0.87
CA GLN A 106 -1.24 -14.39 0.25
C GLN A 106 -1.04 -14.81 -1.22
N TYR A 107 -2.12 -15.12 -1.94
CA TYR A 107 -2.07 -15.39 -3.38
C TYR A 107 -1.95 -14.12 -4.24
N GLY A 108 -2.10 -12.95 -3.64
CA GLY A 108 -1.97 -11.66 -4.32
C GLY A 108 -1.59 -10.55 -3.36
N MET A 109 -1.23 -9.41 -3.93
CA MET A 109 -0.89 -8.19 -3.21
C MET A 109 -1.66 -7.02 -3.84
N CYS A 110 -2.04 -6.04 -3.01
CA CYS A 110 -2.64 -4.80 -3.46
C CYS A 110 -1.75 -3.61 -3.14
N LEU A 111 -1.72 -2.65 -4.05
CA LEU A 111 -1.20 -1.29 -3.86
C LEU A 111 -2.33 -0.32 -4.18
N GLU A 112 -2.83 0.36 -3.17
CA GLU A 112 -4.07 1.13 -3.24
C GLU A 112 -3.81 2.59 -2.87
N PRO A 113 -3.47 3.46 -3.85
CA PRO A 113 -3.32 4.89 -3.60
C PRO A 113 -4.65 5.53 -3.17
N GLN A 114 -4.64 6.22 -2.01
CA GLN A 114 -5.86 6.72 -1.36
C GLN A 114 -5.56 7.86 -0.38
N ASN A 115 -6.61 8.49 0.17
CA ASN A 115 -6.51 9.23 1.41
C ASN A 115 -6.23 8.28 2.58
N TYR A 116 -5.79 8.79 3.73
CA TYR A 116 -5.62 7.93 4.89
C TYR A 116 -6.97 7.32 5.31
N PRO A 117 -7.01 6.03 5.65
CA PRO A 117 -8.23 5.41 6.15
C PRO A 117 -8.73 6.15 7.39
N ASP A 118 -10.04 6.23 7.55
CA ASP A 118 -10.73 6.92 8.66
C ASP A 118 -10.39 8.42 8.81
N ALA A 119 -9.79 9.06 7.79
CA ALA A 119 -9.36 10.46 7.87
C ALA A 119 -10.50 11.45 8.20
N ILE A 120 -11.75 11.09 7.92
CA ILE A 120 -12.90 11.94 8.26
C ILE A 120 -13.08 12.11 9.78
N ASN A 121 -12.67 11.12 10.57
CA ASN A 121 -12.78 11.11 12.03
C ASN A 121 -11.47 11.50 12.73
N GLN A 122 -10.36 11.63 12.00
CA GLN A 122 -9.03 11.89 12.55
C GLN A 122 -8.60 13.32 12.23
N SER A 123 -8.70 14.24 13.18
CA SER A 123 -8.45 15.68 12.98
C SER A 123 -7.00 16.02 12.58
N ASN A 124 -6.05 15.14 12.87
CA ASN A 124 -4.63 15.27 12.55
C ASN A 124 -4.23 14.63 11.20
N PHE A 125 -5.16 13.95 10.54
CA PHE A 125 -4.96 13.45 9.19
C PHE A 125 -5.36 14.50 8.14
N PRO A 126 -4.81 14.44 6.92
CA PRO A 126 -5.26 15.27 5.83
C PRO A 126 -6.76 15.09 5.58
N SER A 127 -7.51 16.19 5.50
CA SER A 127 -8.97 16.12 5.37
C SER A 127 -9.41 15.52 4.03
N PRO A 128 -10.29 14.50 4.01
CA PRO A 128 -10.82 13.91 2.79
C PRO A 128 -12.04 14.69 2.26
N ILE A 129 -12.45 15.78 2.92
CA ILE A 129 -13.69 16.51 2.61
C ILE A 129 -13.54 17.32 1.34
N LEU A 130 -14.36 17.01 0.32
CA LEU A 130 -14.53 17.84 -0.85
C LEU A 130 -15.59 18.93 -0.57
N ARG A 131 -15.16 20.18 -0.53
CA ARG A 131 -16.07 21.31 -0.31
C ARG A 131 -16.65 21.84 -1.62
N LYS A 132 -17.81 22.49 -1.54
CA LYS A 132 -18.44 23.17 -2.68
C LYS A 132 -17.44 24.07 -3.40
N ASN A 133 -17.47 24.07 -4.73
CA ASN A 133 -16.58 24.84 -5.63
C ASN A 133 -15.09 24.44 -5.54
N LYS A 134 -14.79 23.23 -5.05
CA LYS A 134 -13.47 22.62 -5.13
C LYS A 134 -13.52 21.41 -6.07
N ASN A 135 -12.42 21.13 -6.74
CA ASN A 135 -12.28 19.94 -7.57
C ASN A 135 -11.48 18.88 -6.81
N TYR A 136 -11.90 17.63 -6.94
CA TYR A 136 -11.10 16.48 -6.55
C TYR A 136 -10.38 15.91 -7.79
N LEU A 137 -9.09 15.69 -7.68
CA LEU A 137 -8.28 15.13 -8.75
C LEU A 137 -7.42 14.01 -8.17
N SER A 138 -7.73 12.77 -8.55
CA SER A 138 -6.91 11.60 -8.25
C SER A 138 -6.19 11.15 -9.51
N LYS A 139 -4.88 10.98 -9.41
CA LYS A 139 -4.03 10.47 -10.50
C LYS A 139 -3.25 9.26 -10.02
N ILE A 140 -3.29 8.21 -10.81
CA ILE A 140 -2.46 7.02 -10.65
C ILE A 140 -1.81 6.73 -11.99
N LYS A 141 -0.47 6.63 -11.99
CA LYS A 141 0.31 6.19 -13.15
C LYS A 141 1.03 4.90 -12.78
N ILE A 142 0.81 3.88 -13.57
CA ILE A 142 1.48 2.57 -13.45
C ILE A 142 2.41 2.41 -14.63
N LYS A 143 3.70 2.21 -14.35
CA LYS A 143 4.72 1.98 -15.36
C LYS A 143 5.21 0.55 -15.25
N LEU A 144 5.01 -0.23 -16.32
CA LEU A 144 5.53 -1.58 -16.42
C LEU A 144 7.01 -1.53 -16.85
N ARG A 145 7.82 -2.40 -16.25
CA ARG A 145 9.26 -2.48 -16.47
C ARG A 145 9.68 -3.95 -16.67
N ASN A 146 10.65 -4.15 -17.52
CA ASN A 146 11.34 -5.43 -17.73
C ASN A 146 12.88 -5.28 -17.63
N ASP A 147 13.35 -4.15 -17.11
CA ASP A 147 14.74 -3.69 -17.07
C ASP A 147 15.17 -3.24 -15.66
N PHE A 148 14.74 -3.97 -14.62
CA PHE A 148 15.19 -3.74 -13.23
C PHE A 148 16.52 -4.40 -12.96
#